data_ac139febc9ebad53d14b624004047a49
#
_entry.id   ac139febc9ebad53d14b624004047a49
#
_cell.length_a   1.000
_cell.length_b   1.000
_cell.length_c   1.000
_cell.angle_alpha   90.00
_cell.angle_beta   90.00
_cell.angle_gamma   90.00
#
_symmetry.space_group_name_H-M   'P 1'
#
loop_
_entity.id
_entity.type
_entity.pdbx_description
1 polymer ?
#
loop_
_entity_poly.entity_id
_entity_poly.type
_entity_poly.pdbx_seq_one_letter_code
_entity_poly.pdbx_strand_id
1 'polypeptide(L)' 'KADEERLAKAQIENCARAKQARTTFESGVRIGTINAAGEKEIMDDAARATELKRIQTIITRDCK' A
#
# COMPACT_ATOMS: atom_id res chain seq x y z
N LYS A 1 11.88 -25.33 -2.55
CA LYS A 1 10.55 -25.38 -3.14
C LYS A 1 9.50 -24.72 -2.26
N ALA A 2 9.45 -25.08 -0.98
CA ALA A 2 8.50 -24.47 -0.04
C ALA A 2 8.74 -22.96 0.09
N ASP A 3 10.01 -22.52 0.05
CA ASP A 3 10.37 -21.12 0.14
C ASP A 3 9.94 -20.36 -1.12
N GLU A 4 10.06 -20.98 -2.29
CA GLU A 4 9.64 -20.37 -3.53
C GLU A 4 8.12 -20.19 -3.58
N GLU A 5 7.38 -21.20 -3.12
CA GLU A 5 5.92 -21.14 -3.05
C GLU A 5 5.46 -20.06 -2.07
N ARG A 6 6.13 -19.96 -0.93
CA ARG A 6 5.82 -18.94 0.07
C ARG A 6 6.06 -17.54 -0.48
N LEU A 7 7.18 -17.37 -1.17
CA LEU A 7 7.52 -16.10 -1.77
C LEU A 7 6.52 -15.71 -2.86
N ALA A 8 6.12 -16.67 -3.69
CA ALA A 8 5.13 -16.42 -4.75
C ALA A 8 3.78 -16.01 -4.14
N LYS A 9 3.35 -16.69 -3.09
CA LYS A 9 2.10 -16.33 -2.39
C LYS A 9 2.19 -14.95 -1.78
N ALA A 10 3.33 -14.62 -1.16
CA ALA A 10 3.54 -13.32 -0.56
C ALA A 10 3.46 -12.22 -1.62
N GLN A 11 4.02 -12.45 -2.80
CA GLN A 11 3.97 -11.50 -3.90
C GLN A 11 2.53 -11.28 -4.37
N ILE A 12 1.75 -12.36 -4.50
CA ILE A 12 0.35 -12.26 -4.91
C ILE A 12 -0.44 -11.45 -3.89
N GLU A 13 -0.24 -11.73 -2.60
CA GLU A 13 -0.92 -11.01 -1.53
C GLU A 13 -0.51 -9.54 -1.50
N ASN A 14 0.78 -9.25 -1.65
CA ASN A 14 1.27 -7.88 -1.68
C ASN A 14 0.68 -7.12 -2.86
N CYS A 15 0.61 -7.77 -4.01
CA CYS A 15 -0.01 -7.19 -5.20
C CYS A 15 -1.47 -6.82 -4.95
N ALA A 16 -2.23 -7.74 -4.38
CA ALA A 16 -3.65 -7.52 -4.09
C ALA A 16 -3.85 -6.38 -3.09
N ARG A 17 -3.05 -6.36 -2.03
CA ARG A 17 -3.11 -5.29 -1.02
C ARG A 17 -2.74 -3.94 -1.62
N ALA A 18 -1.71 -3.92 -2.45
CA ALA A 18 -1.27 -2.68 -3.08
C ALA A 18 -2.33 -2.11 -4.02
N LYS A 19 -2.98 -2.97 -4.79
CA LYS A 19 -4.08 -2.55 -5.67
C LYS A 19 -5.26 -2.00 -4.88
N GLN A 20 -5.59 -2.65 -3.77
CA GLN A 20 -6.67 -2.22 -2.90
C GLN A 20 -6.34 -0.86 -2.26
N ALA A 21 -5.11 -0.70 -1.78
CA ALA A 21 -4.65 0.55 -1.21
C ALA A 21 -4.69 1.67 -2.25
N ARG A 22 -4.24 1.38 -3.47
CA ARG A 22 -4.28 2.35 -4.55
C ARG A 22 -5.71 2.81 -4.84
N THR A 23 -6.65 1.88 -4.90
CA THR A 23 -8.05 2.21 -5.10
C THR A 23 -8.58 3.12 -4.00
N THR A 24 -8.23 2.83 -2.74
CA THR A 24 -8.61 3.65 -1.60
C THR A 24 -8.06 5.07 -1.74
N PHE A 25 -6.79 5.21 -2.10
CA PHE A 25 -6.19 6.53 -2.30
C PHE A 25 -6.80 7.29 -3.47
N GLU A 26 -7.09 6.59 -4.56
CA GLU A 26 -7.66 7.21 -5.76
C GLU A 26 -9.11 7.63 -5.58
N SER A 27 -9.84 6.99 -4.67
CA SER A 27 -11.23 7.31 -4.42
C SER A 27 -11.44 8.67 -3.74
N GLY A 28 -10.36 9.30 -3.29
CA GLY A 28 -10.43 10.59 -2.63
C GLY A 28 -10.91 10.54 -1.20
N VAL A 29 -11.06 9.36 -0.64
CA VAL A 29 -11.44 9.19 0.76
C VAL A 29 -10.32 9.71 1.65
N ARG A 30 -10.68 10.44 2.71
CA ARG A 30 -9.70 10.90 3.68
C ARG A 30 -9.14 9.71 4.45
N ILE A 31 -7.83 9.56 4.40
CA ILE A 31 -7.15 8.46 5.05
C ILE A 31 -6.58 8.94 6.36
N GLY A 32 -7.03 8.32 7.45
CA GLY A 32 -6.50 8.62 8.77
C GLY A 32 -5.32 7.72 9.07
N THR A 33 -4.28 8.31 9.64
CA THR A 33 -3.15 7.55 10.17
C THR A 33 -3.03 7.85 11.65
N ILE A 34 -2.39 6.95 12.38
CA ILE A 34 -2.12 7.17 13.80
C ILE A 34 -0.66 7.55 13.95
N ASN A 35 -0.40 8.73 14.54
CA ASN A 35 0.95 9.19 14.76
C ASN A 35 1.60 8.52 15.97
N ALA A 36 2.85 8.87 16.26
CA ALA A 36 3.61 8.28 17.36
C ALA A 36 2.98 8.56 18.73
N ALA A 37 2.17 9.63 18.85
CA ALA A 37 1.49 9.97 20.08
C ALA A 37 0.13 9.27 20.22
N GLY A 38 -0.25 8.45 19.24
CA GLY A 38 -1.53 7.74 19.25
C GLY A 38 -2.71 8.57 18.76
N GLU A 39 -2.47 9.74 18.23
CA GLU A 39 -3.51 10.62 17.73
C GLU A 39 -3.78 10.33 16.25
N LYS A 40 -5.04 10.47 15.86
CA LYS A 40 -5.42 10.32 14.44
C LYS A 40 -5.03 11.57 13.67
N GLU A 41 -4.31 11.38 12.60
CA GLU A 41 -3.96 12.45 11.68
C GLU A 41 -4.52 12.14 10.30
N ILE A 42 -4.96 13.16 9.59
CA ILE A 42 -5.38 13.02 8.20
C ILE A 42 -4.15 13.23 7.33
N MET A 43 -3.91 12.27 6.44
CA MET A 43 -2.77 12.32 5.55
C MET A 43 -2.91 13.52 4.60
N ASP A 44 -1.87 14.36 4.52
CA ASP A 44 -1.88 15.50 3.61
C ASP A 44 -1.53 15.05 2.18
N ASP A 45 -1.59 15.98 1.22
CA ASP A 45 -1.37 15.67 -0.18
C ASP A 45 0.05 15.17 -0.44
N ALA A 46 1.04 15.71 0.26
CA ALA A 46 2.43 15.29 0.09
C ALA A 46 2.65 13.87 0.59
N ALA A 47 2.13 13.54 1.77
CA ALA A 47 2.22 12.20 2.32
C ALA A 47 1.46 11.20 1.43
N ARG A 48 0.32 11.62 0.93
CA ARG A 48 -0.50 10.82 0.04
C ARG A 48 0.23 10.49 -1.26
N ALA A 49 0.88 11.48 -1.85
CA ALA A 49 1.67 11.29 -3.07
C ALA A 49 2.82 10.32 -2.83
N THR A 50 3.50 10.43 -1.69
CA THR A 50 4.59 9.54 -1.30
C THR A 50 4.09 8.11 -1.18
N GLU A 51 2.95 7.91 -0.52
CA GLU A 51 2.38 6.57 -0.36
C GLU A 51 1.94 5.98 -1.70
N LEU A 52 1.37 6.79 -2.58
CA LEU A 52 0.99 6.32 -3.92
C LEU A 52 2.19 5.85 -4.72
N LYS A 53 3.32 6.56 -4.62
CA LYS A 53 4.56 6.14 -5.27
C LYS A 53 5.04 4.80 -4.73
N ARG A 54 4.99 4.62 -3.42
CA ARG A 54 5.37 3.37 -2.78
C ARG A 54 4.49 2.23 -3.25
N ILE A 55 3.18 2.46 -3.26
CA ILE A 55 2.19 1.47 -3.72
C ILE A 55 2.45 1.11 -5.18
N GLN A 56 2.71 2.10 -6.02
CA GLN A 56 2.99 1.87 -7.43
C GLN A 56 4.26 1.04 -7.62
N THR A 57 5.28 1.28 -6.80
CA THR A 57 6.51 0.49 -6.83
C THR A 57 6.23 -0.96 -6.48
N ILE A 58 5.41 -1.21 -5.46
CA ILE A 58 5.03 -2.56 -5.05
C ILE A 58 4.25 -3.25 -6.18
N ILE A 59 3.30 -2.54 -6.80
CA ILE A 59 2.52 -3.08 -7.90
C ILE A 59 3.42 -3.47 -9.05
N THR A 60 4.35 -2.60 -9.42
CA THR A 60 5.28 -2.88 -10.51
C THR A 60 6.16 -4.10 -10.22
N ARG A 61 6.58 -4.25 -8.96
CA ARG A 61 7.46 -5.35 -8.55
C ARG A 61 6.71 -6.67 -8.38
N ASP A 62 5.57 -6.65 -7.70
CA ASP A 62 4.88 -7.86 -7.26
C ASP A 62 3.69 -8.27 -8.13
N CYS A 63 3.13 -7.35 -8.89
CA CYS A 63 2.06 -7.66 -9.85
C CYS A 63 2.67 -7.96 -11.20
N LYS A 64 2.82 -9.23 -11.47
CA LYS A 64 3.36 -9.67 -12.77
C LYS A 64 2.30 -10.25 -13.67
#